data_35b5a4707038826f210b0944acbb9294
#
_entry.id   35b5a4707038826f210b0944acbb9294
#
_cell.length_a   1.000
_cell.length_b   1.000
_cell.length_c   1.000
_cell.angle_alpha   90.00
_cell.angle_beta   90.00
_cell.angle_gamma   90.00
#
_symmetry.space_group_name_H-M   'P 1'
#
loop_
_entity.id
_entity.type
_entity.pdbx_description
1 polymer ?
#
loop_
_entity_poly.entity_id
_entity_poly.type
_entity_poly.pdbx_seq_one_letter_code
_entity_poly.pdbx_strand_id
1 'polypeptide(L)'
;MKEALFMDTKKGKIFSIIHRPDGDAKCPVVLFFHGFTGSHIEAHFMFARMSKILEGEGIGSVRFDFRGSGNSDLDFSEMTIFTELEDAETVLDYVKELDWVDEKRIGIVGLSMGGVVAALLAEKRGGEIGSICLWAPALKNREVFMSKAEERGVGKSFETWDVGGLSIGRAFLESILSFDAWDKLKNYHGKVMIIHGTGDETVPFSHSEEISRKFGFELVNVEGADHVFSSEKWLKKLFEKTLDFFKRTLRG
;
A
#
# COMPACT_ATOMS: atom_id res chain seq x y z
N MET A 1 19.54 5.04 -9.73
CA MET A 1 18.93 5.76 -10.90
C MET A 1 17.43 5.87 -10.69
N LYS A 2 16.84 7.03 -11.06
CA LYS A 2 15.39 7.26 -10.91
C LYS A 2 14.76 7.47 -12.29
N GLU A 3 13.68 6.75 -12.59
CA GLU A 3 12.97 6.81 -13.86
C GLU A 3 11.47 6.98 -13.64
N ALA A 4 10.83 7.82 -14.47
CA ALA A 4 9.38 7.99 -14.51
C ALA A 4 8.85 7.38 -15.80
N LEU A 5 7.80 6.58 -15.71
CA LEU A 5 7.22 5.89 -16.87
C LEU A 5 5.72 5.63 -16.70
N PHE A 6 5.08 5.28 -17.79
CA PHE A 6 3.71 4.78 -17.81
C PHE A 6 3.69 3.29 -18.14
N MET A 7 2.99 2.50 -17.35
CA MET A 7 2.72 1.08 -17.62
C MET A 7 1.35 0.96 -18.27
N ASP A 8 1.26 0.25 -19.39
CA ASP A 8 0.00 0.03 -20.09
C ASP A 8 -0.86 -1.00 -19.37
N THR A 9 -2.16 -0.74 -19.28
CA THR A 9 -3.18 -1.69 -18.83
C THR A 9 -4.25 -1.86 -19.91
N LYS A 10 -5.22 -2.75 -19.70
CA LYS A 10 -6.36 -2.90 -20.62
C LYS A 10 -7.25 -1.65 -20.67
N LYS A 11 -7.21 -0.79 -19.63
CA LYS A 11 -8.09 0.37 -19.48
C LYS A 11 -7.31 1.58 -19.00
N GLY A 12 -6.33 2.05 -19.79
CA GLY A 12 -5.52 3.20 -19.47
C GLY A 12 -4.14 2.84 -18.94
N LYS A 13 -3.42 3.83 -18.43
CA LYS A 13 -2.02 3.75 -18.04
C LYS A 13 -1.82 4.04 -16.56
N ILE A 14 -0.85 3.37 -15.96
CA ILE A 14 -0.40 3.57 -14.59
C ILE A 14 0.87 4.41 -14.60
N PHE A 15 0.85 5.59 -13.99
CA PHE A 15 2.05 6.39 -13.77
C PHE A 15 2.89 5.80 -12.65
N SER A 16 4.18 5.66 -12.89
CA SER A 16 5.10 5.01 -11.95
C SER A 16 6.45 5.71 -11.87
N ILE A 17 7.08 5.64 -10.70
CA ILE A 17 8.45 6.05 -10.47
C ILE A 17 9.25 4.85 -9.97
N ILE A 18 10.26 4.46 -10.73
CA ILE A 18 11.20 3.40 -10.38
C ILE A 18 12.45 4.00 -9.77
N HIS A 19 12.92 3.44 -8.67
CA HIS A 19 14.23 3.68 -8.09
C HIS A 19 15.07 2.42 -8.23
N ARG A 20 16.10 2.48 -9.08
CA ARG A 20 17.06 1.40 -9.26
C ARG A 20 18.36 1.75 -8.53
N PRO A 21 18.82 0.91 -7.59
CA PRO A 21 20.14 1.05 -6.97
C PRO A 21 21.27 0.99 -8.01
N ASP A 22 22.42 1.52 -7.67
CA ASP A 22 23.62 1.39 -8.49
C ASP A 22 24.16 -0.05 -8.45
N GLY A 23 24.76 -0.49 -9.55
CA GLY A 23 25.36 -1.82 -9.70
C GLY A 23 24.67 -2.70 -10.74
N ASP A 24 25.35 -3.80 -11.11
CA ASP A 24 24.92 -4.73 -12.18
C ASP A 24 24.25 -6.00 -11.63
N ALA A 25 24.31 -6.23 -10.31
CA ALA A 25 23.69 -7.40 -9.70
C ALA A 25 22.18 -7.22 -9.55
N LYS A 26 21.43 -8.30 -9.73
CA LYS A 26 19.99 -8.29 -9.41
C LYS A 26 19.77 -7.96 -7.95
N CYS A 27 18.81 -7.05 -7.69
CA CYS A 27 18.51 -6.59 -6.35
C CYS A 27 17.03 -6.85 -5.96
N PRO A 28 16.73 -6.91 -4.65
CA PRO A 28 15.34 -6.94 -4.18
C PRO A 28 14.61 -5.64 -4.53
N VAL A 29 13.29 -5.71 -4.67
CA VAL A 29 12.45 -4.55 -4.99
C VAL A 29 11.25 -4.47 -4.04
N VAL A 30 10.88 -3.24 -3.66
CA VAL A 30 9.71 -2.95 -2.84
C VAL A 30 8.69 -2.16 -3.66
N LEU A 31 7.45 -2.67 -3.73
CA LEU A 31 6.30 -1.99 -4.34
C LEU A 31 5.56 -1.16 -3.28
N PHE A 32 5.15 0.06 -3.63
CA PHE A 32 4.45 0.97 -2.73
C PHE A 32 3.00 1.16 -3.16
N PHE A 33 2.05 0.79 -2.31
CA PHE A 33 0.61 0.88 -2.50
C PHE A 33 0.06 2.00 -1.63
N HIS A 34 -0.39 3.10 -2.25
CA HIS A 34 -0.85 4.29 -1.56
C HIS A 34 -2.24 4.12 -0.91
N GLY A 35 -2.56 5.02 0.01
CA GLY A 35 -3.85 5.05 0.68
C GLY A 35 -4.97 5.64 -0.17
N PHE A 36 -6.19 5.57 0.37
CA PHE A 36 -7.37 6.20 -0.23
C PHE A 36 -7.16 7.71 -0.40
N THR A 37 -7.42 8.24 -1.59
CA THR A 37 -7.13 9.62 -2.01
C THR A 37 -5.65 10.01 -2.03
N GLY A 38 -4.76 9.04 -1.89
CA GLY A 38 -3.31 9.24 -1.92
C GLY A 38 -2.73 9.23 -3.35
N SER A 39 -1.41 9.15 -3.42
CA SER A 39 -0.65 9.06 -4.66
C SER A 39 0.71 8.40 -4.42
N HIS A 40 1.48 8.19 -5.50
CA HIS A 40 2.86 7.68 -5.44
C HIS A 40 3.82 8.47 -4.55
N ILE A 41 3.44 9.64 -4.07
CA ILE A 41 4.26 10.49 -3.18
C ILE A 41 3.89 10.30 -1.72
N GLU A 42 2.59 10.21 -1.44
CA GLU A 42 1.95 10.20 -0.13
C GLU A 42 2.25 11.42 0.75
N ALA A 43 1.52 11.56 1.85
CA ALA A 43 1.68 12.64 2.80
C ALA A 43 3.15 12.76 3.24
N HIS A 44 3.62 14.00 3.45
CA HIS A 44 5.00 14.30 3.91
C HIS A 44 6.09 13.70 3.02
N PHE A 45 5.78 13.41 1.74
CA PHE A 45 6.67 12.72 0.79
C PHE A 45 7.15 11.34 1.27
N MET A 46 6.36 10.65 2.12
CA MET A 46 6.85 9.47 2.84
C MET A 46 7.27 8.34 1.89
N PHE A 47 6.53 8.08 0.80
CA PHE A 47 6.93 7.07 -0.17
C PHE A 47 8.19 7.47 -0.95
N ALA A 48 8.28 8.74 -1.37
CA ALA A 48 9.44 9.25 -2.08
C ALA A 48 10.70 9.26 -1.19
N ARG A 49 10.56 9.56 0.10
CA ARG A 49 11.66 9.52 1.08
C ARG A 49 12.11 8.09 1.35
N MET A 50 11.17 7.18 1.58
CA MET A 50 11.49 5.77 1.84
C MET A 50 12.15 5.11 0.62
N SER A 51 11.70 5.41 -0.61
CA SER A 51 12.33 4.92 -1.84
C SER A 51 13.81 5.33 -1.96
N LYS A 52 14.16 6.57 -1.58
CA LYS A 52 15.56 7.00 -1.55
C LYS A 52 16.40 6.28 -0.49
N ILE A 53 15.81 6.00 0.66
CA ILE A 53 16.47 5.24 1.73
C ILE A 53 16.75 3.81 1.25
N LEU A 54 15.77 3.14 0.65
CA LEU A 54 15.91 1.80 0.10
C LEU A 54 16.96 1.75 -1.02
N GLU A 55 16.94 2.72 -1.95
CA GLU A 55 17.92 2.84 -3.04
C GLU A 55 19.35 2.92 -2.50
N GLY A 56 19.59 3.76 -1.48
CA GLY A 56 20.89 3.89 -0.82
C GLY A 56 21.38 2.63 -0.13
N GLU A 57 20.47 1.71 0.15
CA GLU A 57 20.74 0.42 0.79
C GLU A 57 20.73 -0.77 -0.20
N GLY A 58 20.71 -0.49 -1.50
CA GLY A 58 20.75 -1.53 -2.54
C GLY A 58 19.43 -2.28 -2.72
N ILE A 59 18.30 -1.68 -2.33
CA ILE A 59 16.94 -2.20 -2.53
C ILE A 59 16.23 -1.28 -3.52
N GLY A 60 15.81 -1.81 -4.66
CA GLY A 60 15.01 -1.09 -5.63
C GLY A 60 13.61 -0.80 -5.10
N SER A 61 12.91 0.13 -5.73
CA SER A 61 11.51 0.36 -5.39
C SER A 61 10.70 0.90 -6.56
N VAL A 62 9.42 0.60 -6.55
CA VAL A 62 8.42 1.15 -7.48
C VAL A 62 7.28 1.73 -6.66
N ARG A 63 7.03 3.01 -6.87
CA ARG A 63 5.87 3.72 -6.33
C ARG A 63 5.06 4.25 -7.50
N PHE A 64 3.77 4.07 -7.46
CA PHE A 64 2.88 4.36 -8.58
C PHE A 64 1.55 4.91 -8.10
N ASP A 65 0.83 5.55 -9.00
CA ASP A 65 -0.54 5.99 -8.78
C ASP A 65 -1.49 4.88 -9.28
N PHE A 66 -2.38 4.39 -8.43
CA PHE A 66 -3.48 3.54 -8.91
C PHE A 66 -4.33 4.31 -9.92
N ARG A 67 -4.90 3.63 -10.91
CA ARG A 67 -5.80 4.29 -11.89
C ARG A 67 -6.95 4.99 -11.17
N GLY A 68 -7.25 6.21 -11.62
CA GLY A 68 -8.15 7.14 -10.95
C GLY A 68 -7.46 8.07 -9.96
N SER A 69 -6.16 7.90 -9.70
CA SER A 69 -5.39 8.73 -8.76
C SER A 69 -4.18 9.37 -9.44
N GLY A 70 -3.74 10.50 -8.91
CA GLY A 70 -2.50 11.16 -9.28
C GLY A 70 -2.37 11.47 -10.77
N ASN A 71 -1.37 10.86 -11.42
CA ASN A 71 -1.07 11.02 -12.85
C ASN A 71 -1.49 9.81 -13.70
N SER A 72 -2.11 8.79 -13.11
CA SER A 72 -2.64 7.64 -13.83
C SER A 72 -3.96 7.98 -14.52
N ASP A 73 -4.31 7.20 -15.55
CA ASP A 73 -5.56 7.38 -16.28
C ASP A 73 -6.79 7.00 -15.42
N LEU A 74 -7.98 7.27 -15.92
CA LEU A 74 -9.30 7.17 -15.33
C LEU A 74 -9.61 8.29 -14.34
N ASP A 75 -10.90 8.50 -14.11
CA ASP A 75 -11.39 9.38 -13.05
C ASP A 75 -11.48 8.64 -11.71
N PHE A 76 -11.33 9.36 -10.60
CA PHE A 76 -11.41 8.79 -9.26
C PHE A 76 -12.76 8.10 -8.98
N SER A 77 -13.85 8.56 -9.63
CA SER A 77 -15.18 7.95 -9.53
C SER A 77 -15.30 6.55 -10.16
N GLU A 78 -14.36 6.19 -11.04
CA GLU A 78 -14.31 4.88 -11.70
C GLU A 78 -13.48 3.85 -10.92
N MET A 79 -12.72 4.31 -9.93
CA MET A 79 -11.87 3.48 -9.08
C MET A 79 -12.72 2.52 -8.23
N THR A 80 -12.22 1.29 -8.10
CA THR A 80 -12.71 0.28 -7.14
C THR A 80 -11.51 -0.41 -6.51
N ILE A 81 -11.70 -1.09 -5.38
CA ILE A 81 -10.60 -1.88 -4.80
C ILE A 81 -10.11 -3.00 -5.73
N PHE A 82 -10.96 -3.48 -6.62
CA PHE A 82 -10.58 -4.51 -7.59
C PHE A 82 -9.82 -3.94 -8.79
N THR A 83 -10.10 -2.69 -9.22
CA THR A 83 -9.25 -2.02 -10.23
C THR A 83 -7.87 -1.73 -9.67
N GLU A 84 -7.75 -1.36 -8.38
CA GLU A 84 -6.44 -1.20 -7.72
C GLU A 84 -5.69 -2.54 -7.58
N LEU A 85 -6.40 -3.65 -7.35
CA LEU A 85 -5.78 -4.98 -7.38
C LEU A 85 -5.25 -5.33 -8.78
N GLU A 86 -6.00 -5.05 -9.85
CA GLU A 86 -5.53 -5.23 -11.24
C GLU A 86 -4.26 -4.40 -11.52
N ASP A 87 -4.21 -3.17 -11.02
CA ASP A 87 -3.04 -2.30 -11.14
C ASP A 87 -1.83 -2.87 -10.39
N ALA A 88 -2.04 -3.33 -9.16
CA ALA A 88 -1.00 -3.97 -8.36
C ALA A 88 -0.44 -5.23 -9.05
N GLU A 89 -1.29 -6.03 -9.68
CA GLU A 89 -0.86 -7.19 -10.49
C GLU A 89 -0.05 -6.75 -11.72
N THR A 90 -0.50 -5.73 -12.43
CA THR A 90 0.22 -5.19 -13.61
C THR A 90 1.61 -4.69 -13.22
N VAL A 91 1.72 -3.95 -12.10
CA VAL A 91 3.01 -3.46 -11.60
C VAL A 91 3.91 -4.61 -11.14
N LEU A 92 3.37 -5.63 -10.48
CA LEU A 92 4.12 -6.82 -10.08
C LEU A 92 4.67 -7.56 -11.30
N ASP A 93 3.86 -7.78 -12.34
CA ASP A 93 4.27 -8.45 -13.56
C ASP A 93 5.35 -7.66 -14.29
N TYR A 94 5.15 -6.35 -14.44
CA TYR A 94 6.15 -5.47 -15.05
C TYR A 94 7.51 -5.52 -14.33
N VAL A 95 7.49 -5.44 -13.01
CA VAL A 95 8.72 -5.44 -12.19
C VAL A 95 9.49 -6.76 -12.32
N LYS A 96 8.80 -7.89 -12.41
CA LYS A 96 9.43 -9.20 -12.57
C LYS A 96 10.14 -9.38 -13.91
N GLU A 97 9.74 -8.63 -14.94
CA GLU A 97 10.39 -8.67 -16.27
C GLU A 97 11.65 -7.81 -16.34
N LEU A 98 11.93 -6.95 -15.34
CA LEU A 98 13.10 -6.09 -15.31
C LEU A 98 14.38 -6.93 -15.04
N ASP A 99 15.38 -6.78 -15.88
CA ASP A 99 16.63 -7.54 -15.87
C ASP A 99 17.47 -7.43 -14.59
N TRP A 100 17.34 -6.29 -13.89
CA TRP A 100 18.02 -5.98 -12.64
C TRP A 100 17.25 -6.39 -11.38
N VAL A 101 16.03 -6.91 -11.51
CA VAL A 101 15.19 -7.35 -10.37
C VAL A 101 15.43 -8.81 -10.05
N ASP A 102 15.57 -9.12 -8.77
CA ASP A 102 15.45 -10.49 -8.27
C ASP A 102 14.00 -10.79 -7.95
N GLU A 103 13.31 -11.48 -8.85
CA GLU A 103 11.89 -11.81 -8.74
C GLU A 103 11.50 -12.64 -7.50
N LYS A 104 12.48 -13.26 -6.84
CA LYS A 104 12.26 -14.00 -5.58
C LYS A 104 12.31 -13.12 -4.34
N ARG A 105 12.71 -11.86 -4.50
CA ARG A 105 12.91 -10.91 -3.41
C ARG A 105 12.09 -9.62 -3.62
N ILE A 106 10.77 -9.79 -3.80
CA ILE A 106 9.83 -8.69 -3.94
C ILE A 106 9.11 -8.47 -2.61
N GLY A 107 9.12 -7.23 -2.13
CA GLY A 107 8.38 -6.80 -0.94
C GLY A 107 7.28 -5.80 -1.29
N ILE A 108 6.36 -5.58 -0.36
CA ILE A 108 5.29 -4.58 -0.49
C ILE A 108 5.27 -3.69 0.74
N VAL A 109 5.11 -2.38 0.52
CA VAL A 109 4.63 -1.41 1.51
C VAL A 109 3.20 -1.04 1.14
N GLY A 110 2.26 -1.19 2.06
CA GLY A 110 0.87 -0.75 1.88
C GLY A 110 0.44 0.21 2.99
N LEU A 111 0.09 1.45 2.63
CA LEU A 111 -0.43 2.44 3.57
C LEU A 111 -1.97 2.41 3.57
N SER A 112 -2.60 2.33 4.75
CA SER A 112 -4.04 2.47 4.89
C SER A 112 -4.82 1.51 3.97
N MET A 113 -5.57 2.03 2.98
CA MET A 113 -6.26 1.24 1.95
C MET A 113 -5.28 0.46 1.05
N GLY A 114 -4.07 0.98 0.80
CA GLY A 114 -3.02 0.21 0.12
C GLY A 114 -2.64 -1.09 0.84
N GLY A 115 -2.87 -1.17 2.16
CA GLY A 115 -2.78 -2.41 2.93
C GLY A 115 -3.89 -3.42 2.59
N VAL A 116 -5.07 -2.95 2.20
CA VAL A 116 -6.17 -3.81 1.71
C VAL A 116 -5.78 -4.41 0.36
N VAL A 117 -5.23 -3.60 -0.55
CA VAL A 117 -4.74 -4.08 -1.86
C VAL A 117 -3.61 -5.09 -1.67
N ALA A 118 -2.69 -4.82 -0.75
CA ALA A 118 -1.60 -5.75 -0.43
C ALA A 118 -2.11 -7.10 0.08
N ALA A 119 -3.16 -7.11 0.89
CA ALA A 119 -3.79 -8.34 1.38
C ALA A 119 -4.48 -9.13 0.26
N LEU A 120 -5.19 -8.46 -0.65
CA LEU A 120 -5.81 -9.08 -1.82
C LEU A 120 -4.75 -9.68 -2.78
N LEU A 121 -3.68 -8.93 -3.03
CA LEU A 121 -2.58 -9.42 -3.87
C LEU A 121 -1.88 -10.62 -3.22
N ALA A 122 -1.69 -10.59 -1.90
CA ALA A 122 -1.11 -11.71 -1.15
C ALA A 122 -1.99 -12.97 -1.19
N GLU A 123 -3.32 -12.85 -1.14
CA GLU A 123 -4.24 -13.99 -1.32
C GLU A 123 -4.06 -14.61 -2.71
N LYS A 124 -3.93 -13.78 -3.75
CA LYS A 124 -3.90 -14.22 -5.15
C LYS A 124 -2.52 -14.66 -5.63
N ARG A 125 -1.48 -13.92 -5.22
CA ARG A 125 -0.10 -14.02 -5.72
C ARG A 125 0.96 -14.15 -4.61
N GLY A 126 0.58 -14.58 -3.41
CA GLY A 126 1.47 -14.58 -2.22
C GLY A 126 2.77 -15.37 -2.37
N GLY A 127 2.80 -16.38 -3.23
CA GLY A 127 4.02 -17.14 -3.53
C GLY A 127 5.11 -16.34 -4.26
N GLU A 128 4.77 -15.15 -4.79
CA GLU A 128 5.68 -14.27 -5.51
C GLU A 128 6.12 -13.05 -4.65
N ILE A 129 5.57 -12.94 -3.43
CA ILE A 129 5.81 -11.83 -2.51
C ILE A 129 6.57 -12.35 -1.30
N GLY A 130 7.79 -11.86 -1.09
CA GLY A 130 8.66 -12.31 0.00
C GLY A 130 8.25 -11.76 1.36
N SER A 131 7.81 -10.50 1.42
CA SER A 131 7.40 -9.85 2.68
C SER A 131 6.52 -8.63 2.46
N ILE A 132 5.69 -8.31 3.47
CA ILE A 132 4.75 -7.19 3.44
C ILE A 132 4.92 -6.32 4.69
N CYS A 133 5.18 -5.03 4.51
CA CYS A 133 5.21 -4.04 5.56
C CYS A 133 3.98 -3.13 5.43
N LEU A 134 3.12 -3.14 6.42
CA LEU A 134 1.86 -2.40 6.42
C LEU A 134 1.96 -1.17 7.31
N TRP A 135 1.64 0.01 6.78
CA TRP A 135 1.62 1.28 7.49
C TRP A 135 0.17 1.68 7.78
N ALA A 136 -0.21 1.74 9.06
CA ALA A 136 -1.56 2.10 9.51
C ALA A 136 -2.69 1.44 8.67
N PRO A 137 -2.67 0.09 8.44
CA PRO A 137 -3.48 -0.55 7.42
C PRO A 137 -4.96 -0.62 7.80
N ALA A 138 -5.83 -0.33 6.82
CA ALA A 138 -7.29 -0.43 6.97
C ALA A 138 -7.81 -1.87 6.78
N LEU A 139 -7.16 -2.87 7.38
CA LEU A 139 -7.48 -4.30 7.15
C LEU A 139 -8.88 -4.70 7.63
N LYS A 140 -9.45 -4.01 8.62
CA LYS A 140 -10.88 -4.09 8.93
C LYS A 140 -11.65 -3.09 8.06
N ASN A 141 -11.48 -3.22 6.75
CA ASN A 141 -11.99 -2.29 5.74
C ASN A 141 -13.49 -2.02 5.86
N ARG A 142 -14.30 -3.03 6.15
CA ARG A 142 -15.76 -2.85 6.30
C ARG A 142 -16.09 -1.92 7.45
N GLU A 143 -15.49 -2.12 8.62
CA GLU A 143 -15.71 -1.25 9.80
C GLU A 143 -15.27 0.19 9.50
N VAL A 144 -14.06 0.36 8.95
CA VAL A 144 -13.49 1.69 8.64
C VAL A 144 -14.33 2.45 7.61
N PHE A 145 -14.67 1.81 6.48
CA PHE A 145 -15.41 2.51 5.42
C PHE A 145 -16.89 2.67 5.70
N MET A 146 -17.54 1.76 6.46
CA MET A 146 -18.90 1.95 6.91
C MET A 146 -19.00 3.12 7.89
N SER A 147 -18.15 3.20 8.90
CA SER A 147 -18.13 4.33 9.85
C SER A 147 -17.98 5.67 9.12
N LYS A 148 -17.03 5.75 8.17
CA LYS A 148 -16.82 6.97 7.36
C LYS A 148 -18.01 7.32 6.48
N ALA A 149 -18.69 6.35 5.90
CA ALA A 149 -19.88 6.57 5.11
C ALA A 149 -21.05 7.07 5.98
N GLU A 150 -21.23 6.51 7.16
CA GLU A 150 -22.25 6.94 8.13
C GLU A 150 -21.98 8.36 8.67
N GLU A 151 -20.75 8.67 9.09
CA GLU A 151 -20.33 9.99 9.57
C GLU A 151 -20.61 11.09 8.54
N ARG A 152 -20.54 10.78 7.25
CA ARG A 152 -20.75 11.71 6.15
C ARG A 152 -22.16 11.66 5.56
N GLY A 153 -23.08 10.91 6.17
CA GLY A 153 -24.47 10.83 5.74
C GLY A 153 -24.67 10.23 4.36
N VAL A 154 -23.80 9.30 3.92
CA VAL A 154 -23.92 8.66 2.63
C VAL A 154 -25.16 7.79 2.60
N GLY A 155 -26.20 8.24 1.89
CA GLY A 155 -27.48 7.54 1.75
C GLY A 155 -27.38 6.27 0.91
N LYS A 156 -28.36 5.38 1.01
CA LYS A 156 -28.40 4.10 0.27
C LYS A 156 -28.55 4.25 -1.25
N SER A 157 -28.85 5.45 -1.76
CA SER A 157 -29.20 5.70 -3.17
C SER A 157 -28.32 6.77 -3.83
N PHE A 158 -27.01 6.82 -3.52
CA PHE A 158 -26.11 7.73 -4.22
C PHE A 158 -25.49 7.04 -5.46
N GLU A 159 -25.20 7.79 -6.51
CA GLU A 159 -24.37 7.36 -7.64
C GLU A 159 -22.91 7.72 -7.39
N THR A 160 -22.68 8.95 -6.95
CA THR A 160 -21.36 9.46 -6.57
C THR A 160 -21.45 10.23 -5.26
N TRP A 161 -20.32 10.31 -4.58
CA TRP A 161 -20.19 10.96 -3.28
C TRP A 161 -18.91 11.78 -3.22
N ASP A 162 -18.97 13.05 -2.78
CA ASP A 162 -17.83 13.95 -2.65
C ASP A 162 -17.03 13.67 -1.37
N VAL A 163 -15.72 13.49 -1.54
CA VAL A 163 -14.74 13.39 -0.45
C VAL A 163 -13.59 14.34 -0.73
N GLY A 164 -13.69 15.55 -0.19
CA GLY A 164 -12.62 16.55 -0.30
C GLY A 164 -12.36 16.99 -1.74
N GLY A 165 -13.40 17.08 -2.57
CA GLY A 165 -13.32 17.46 -3.98
C GLY A 165 -13.06 16.29 -4.93
N LEU A 166 -12.99 15.06 -4.42
CA LEU A 166 -12.92 13.84 -5.24
C LEU A 166 -14.28 13.16 -5.26
N SER A 167 -14.78 12.82 -6.44
CA SER A 167 -16.03 12.09 -6.62
C SER A 167 -15.77 10.59 -6.48
N ILE A 168 -16.42 9.93 -5.53
CA ILE A 168 -16.33 8.50 -5.33
C ILE A 168 -17.56 7.82 -5.91
N GLY A 169 -17.35 6.83 -6.77
CA GLY A 169 -18.43 6.03 -7.33
C GLY A 169 -19.01 5.02 -6.32
N ARG A 170 -20.29 4.69 -6.47
CA ARG A 170 -20.97 3.64 -5.69
C ARG A 170 -20.22 2.30 -5.76
N ALA A 171 -19.69 1.96 -6.95
CA ALA A 171 -18.97 0.72 -7.17
C ALA A 171 -17.74 0.56 -6.24
N PHE A 172 -17.07 1.67 -5.88
CA PHE A 172 -16.00 1.63 -4.89
C PHE A 172 -16.53 1.13 -3.54
N LEU A 173 -17.60 1.76 -3.00
CA LEU A 173 -18.12 1.39 -1.69
C LEU A 173 -18.63 -0.07 -1.68
N GLU A 174 -19.32 -0.49 -2.74
CA GLU A 174 -19.77 -1.87 -2.89
C GLU A 174 -18.59 -2.84 -2.91
N SER A 175 -17.53 -2.52 -3.62
CA SER A 175 -16.33 -3.35 -3.74
C SER A 175 -15.58 -3.47 -2.40
N ILE A 176 -15.31 -2.34 -1.71
CA ILE A 176 -14.54 -2.34 -0.47
C ILE A 176 -15.30 -2.99 0.70
N LEU A 177 -16.63 -3.02 0.65
CA LEU A 177 -17.46 -3.66 1.66
C LEU A 177 -17.77 -5.13 1.39
N SER A 178 -17.38 -5.68 0.24
CA SER A 178 -17.74 -7.04 -0.17
C SER A 178 -16.94 -8.16 0.51
N PHE A 179 -15.86 -7.82 1.22
CA PHE A 179 -14.96 -8.80 1.87
C PHE A 179 -14.29 -8.21 3.12
N ASP A 180 -13.61 -9.06 3.88
CA ASP A 180 -12.77 -8.66 5.00
C ASP A 180 -11.30 -8.84 4.62
N ALA A 181 -10.54 -7.75 4.53
CA ALA A 181 -9.17 -7.77 4.04
C ALA A 181 -8.21 -8.55 4.96
N TRP A 182 -8.40 -8.50 6.28
CA TRP A 182 -7.56 -9.25 7.22
C TRP A 182 -7.64 -10.78 7.00
N ASP A 183 -8.80 -11.31 6.53
CA ASP A 183 -8.96 -12.74 6.26
C ASP A 183 -8.16 -13.19 5.02
N LYS A 184 -7.84 -12.26 4.12
CA LYS A 184 -7.04 -12.51 2.91
C LYS A 184 -5.58 -12.85 3.21
N LEU A 185 -5.09 -12.46 4.38
CA LEU A 185 -3.71 -12.75 4.83
C LEU A 185 -3.55 -14.11 5.52
N LYS A 186 -4.64 -14.84 5.78
CA LYS A 186 -4.60 -16.11 6.55
C LYS A 186 -3.71 -17.20 5.94
N ASN A 187 -3.60 -17.23 4.61
CA ASN A 187 -2.81 -18.21 3.86
C ASN A 187 -1.51 -17.63 3.30
N TYR A 188 -1.19 -16.39 3.66
CA TYR A 188 0.09 -15.80 3.27
C TYR A 188 1.20 -16.31 4.19
N HIS A 189 2.24 -16.92 3.59
CA HIS A 189 3.34 -17.54 4.33
C HIS A 189 4.60 -16.67 4.42
N GLY A 190 4.63 -15.54 3.75
CA GLY A 190 5.70 -14.56 3.85
C GLY A 190 5.66 -13.82 5.19
N LYS A 191 6.68 -12.99 5.45
CA LYS A 191 6.75 -12.18 6.67
C LYS A 191 5.86 -10.96 6.56
N VAL A 192 5.11 -10.67 7.61
CA VAL A 192 4.27 -9.46 7.71
C VAL A 192 4.69 -8.66 8.94
N MET A 193 4.90 -7.36 8.73
CA MET A 193 5.06 -6.38 9.81
C MET A 193 4.02 -5.28 9.66
N ILE A 194 3.41 -4.88 10.77
CA ILE A 194 2.51 -3.73 10.83
C ILE A 194 3.20 -2.63 11.65
N ILE A 195 3.24 -1.41 11.12
CA ILE A 195 3.67 -0.21 11.85
C ILE A 195 2.47 0.71 11.95
N HIS A 196 2.06 1.07 13.18
CA HIS A 196 0.84 1.83 13.39
C HIS A 196 1.00 2.85 14.52
N GLY A 197 0.40 4.04 14.32
CA GLY A 197 0.37 5.11 15.31
C GLY A 197 -0.68 4.84 16.39
N THR A 198 -0.33 5.03 17.66
CA THR A 198 -1.30 4.82 18.77
C THR A 198 -2.33 5.94 18.90
N GLY A 199 -2.09 7.09 18.24
CA GLY A 199 -3.02 8.23 18.14
C GLY A 199 -3.76 8.31 16.80
N ASP A 200 -3.83 7.23 16.05
CA ASP A 200 -4.54 7.20 14.77
C ASP A 200 -6.06 7.27 14.96
N GLU A 201 -6.65 8.40 14.56
CA GLU A 201 -8.11 8.65 14.59
C GLU A 201 -8.82 8.20 13.29
N THR A 202 -8.06 7.83 12.26
CA THR A 202 -8.59 7.41 10.95
C THR A 202 -8.82 5.91 10.89
N VAL A 203 -7.84 5.13 11.33
CA VAL A 203 -7.91 3.68 11.47
C VAL A 203 -7.54 3.34 12.90
N PRO A 204 -8.44 2.78 13.72
CA PRO A 204 -8.15 2.47 15.12
C PRO A 204 -6.94 1.55 15.27
N PHE A 205 -5.97 1.94 16.11
CA PHE A 205 -4.77 1.15 16.41
C PHE A 205 -5.13 -0.27 16.90
N SER A 206 -6.24 -0.41 17.64
CA SER A 206 -6.76 -1.69 18.13
C SER A 206 -7.01 -2.73 17.03
N HIS A 207 -7.31 -2.27 15.80
CA HIS A 207 -7.47 -3.19 14.65
C HIS A 207 -6.15 -3.91 14.34
N SER A 208 -5.05 -3.19 14.37
CA SER A 208 -3.73 -3.78 14.14
C SER A 208 -3.28 -4.68 15.30
N GLU A 209 -3.61 -4.33 16.55
CA GLU A 209 -3.33 -5.19 17.71
C GLU A 209 -4.06 -6.53 17.61
N GLU A 210 -5.36 -6.50 17.27
CA GLU A 210 -6.18 -7.70 17.13
C GLU A 210 -5.65 -8.61 16.01
N ILE A 211 -5.38 -8.03 14.83
CA ILE A 211 -4.92 -8.77 13.65
C ILE A 211 -3.53 -9.35 13.90
N SER A 212 -2.62 -8.57 14.46
CA SER A 212 -1.26 -9.03 14.78
C SER A 212 -1.28 -10.19 15.79
N ARG A 213 -2.11 -10.10 16.82
CA ARG A 213 -2.29 -11.18 17.78
C ARG A 213 -2.87 -12.43 17.13
N LYS A 214 -3.84 -12.27 16.23
CA LYS A 214 -4.53 -13.37 15.56
C LYS A 214 -3.61 -14.17 14.64
N PHE A 215 -2.74 -13.47 13.89
CA PHE A 215 -1.88 -14.11 12.88
C PHE A 215 -0.41 -14.23 13.29
N GLY A 216 -0.02 -13.70 14.44
CA GLY A 216 1.38 -13.67 14.86
C GLY A 216 2.24 -12.70 14.04
N PHE A 217 1.65 -11.63 13.49
CA PHE A 217 2.39 -10.62 12.75
C PHE A 217 3.21 -9.73 13.68
N GLU A 218 4.37 -9.28 13.22
CA GLU A 218 5.17 -8.28 13.92
C GLU A 218 4.41 -6.95 13.98
N LEU A 219 4.20 -6.40 15.19
CA LEU A 219 3.56 -5.10 15.38
C LEU A 219 4.53 -4.10 16.00
N VAL A 220 4.71 -2.99 15.32
CA VAL A 220 5.48 -1.84 15.81
C VAL A 220 4.53 -0.68 16.08
N ASN A 221 4.31 -0.36 17.34
CA ASN A 221 3.57 0.83 17.75
C ASN A 221 4.44 2.08 17.66
N VAL A 222 3.90 3.17 17.11
CA VAL A 222 4.51 4.50 17.12
C VAL A 222 3.70 5.39 18.06
N GLU A 223 4.22 5.60 19.26
CA GLU A 223 3.49 6.28 20.34
C GLU A 223 3.05 7.68 19.96
N GLY A 224 1.74 7.95 20.10
CA GLY A 224 1.09 9.22 19.80
C GLY A 224 1.01 9.58 18.32
N ALA A 225 1.54 8.75 17.41
CA ALA A 225 1.50 9.06 15.97
C ALA A 225 0.07 8.99 15.43
N ASP A 226 -0.24 9.94 14.57
CA ASP A 226 -1.45 9.98 13.76
C ASP A 226 -1.37 9.04 12.54
N HIS A 227 -2.43 9.03 11.72
CA HIS A 227 -2.59 8.13 10.57
C HIS A 227 -1.48 8.25 9.52
N VAL A 228 -0.96 9.44 9.30
CA VAL A 228 0.05 9.74 8.27
C VAL A 228 1.41 10.11 8.85
N PHE A 229 1.62 9.83 10.15
CA PHE A 229 2.89 10.05 10.84
C PHE A 229 3.39 11.49 10.71
N SER A 230 2.55 12.50 11.00
CA SER A 230 2.76 13.94 10.77
C SER A 230 3.86 14.59 11.61
N SER A 231 4.88 13.84 12.00
CA SER A 231 6.03 14.33 12.78
C SER A 231 7.32 13.70 12.26
N GLU A 232 8.41 14.47 12.20
CA GLU A 232 9.72 13.97 11.78
C GLU A 232 10.21 12.80 12.69
N LYS A 233 9.92 12.87 13.98
CA LYS A 233 10.23 11.78 14.92
C LYS A 233 9.49 10.49 14.57
N TRP A 234 8.21 10.57 14.19
CA TRP A 234 7.41 9.42 13.82
C TRP A 234 7.84 8.85 12.48
N LEU A 235 8.05 9.73 11.46
CA LEU A 235 8.57 9.32 10.17
C LEU A 235 9.93 8.64 10.26
N LYS A 236 10.84 9.16 11.10
CA LYS A 236 12.13 8.53 11.33
C LYS A 236 11.97 7.10 11.84
N LYS A 237 11.11 6.89 12.85
CA LYS A 237 10.83 5.55 13.39
C LYS A 237 10.19 4.64 12.34
N LEU A 238 9.23 5.16 11.56
CA LEU A 238 8.59 4.43 10.46
C LEU A 238 9.63 3.93 9.45
N PHE A 239 10.50 4.81 8.98
CA PHE A 239 11.51 4.48 7.97
C PHE A 239 12.57 3.52 8.48
N GLU A 240 13.08 3.74 9.69
CA GLU A 240 14.05 2.84 10.34
C GLU A 240 13.48 1.41 10.44
N LYS A 241 12.26 1.26 10.96
CA LYS A 241 11.63 -0.05 11.13
C LYS A 241 11.32 -0.72 9.79
N THR A 242 10.87 0.05 8.80
CA THR A 242 10.62 -0.47 7.45
C THR A 242 11.91 -0.95 6.79
N LEU A 243 12.99 -0.18 6.87
CA LEU A 243 14.29 -0.57 6.33
C LEU A 243 14.83 -1.84 7.01
N ASP A 244 14.82 -1.88 8.33
CA ASP A 244 15.28 -3.04 9.12
C ASP A 244 14.51 -4.30 8.74
N PHE A 245 13.18 -4.18 8.54
CA PHE A 245 12.34 -5.28 8.13
C PHE A 245 12.75 -5.83 6.76
N PHE A 246 12.85 -4.97 5.73
CA PHE A 246 13.23 -5.43 4.40
C PHE A 246 14.68 -5.93 4.31
N LYS A 247 15.59 -5.36 5.08
CA LYS A 247 16.97 -5.90 5.19
C LYS A 247 16.99 -7.33 5.75
N ARG A 248 16.12 -7.65 6.71
CA ARG A 248 16.01 -9.01 7.29
C ARG A 248 15.27 -10.00 6.40
N THR A 249 14.32 -9.53 5.60
CA THR A 249 13.38 -10.41 4.88
C THR A 249 13.67 -10.55 3.39
N LEU A 250 14.36 -9.58 2.79
CA LEU A 250 14.67 -9.59 1.36
C LEU A 250 16.17 -9.72 1.04
N ARG A 251 17.08 -9.57 2.00
CA ARG A 251 18.52 -9.70 1.72
C ARG A 251 19.08 -11.10 1.95
N GLY A 252 18.27 -12.07 2.42
CA GLY A 252 18.61 -13.49 2.51
C GLY A 252 19.98 -13.76 3.15
#